data_0f957de5bc51839ffc2cb722471a178e
#
_entry.id   0f957de5bc51839ffc2cb722471a178e
#
_cell.length_a   1.000
_cell.length_b   1.000
_cell.length_c   1.000
_cell.angle_alpha   90.00
_cell.angle_beta   90.00
_cell.angle_gamma   90.00
#
_symmetry.space_group_name_H-M   'P 1'
#
loop_
_entity.id
_entity.type
_entity.pdbx_description
1 polymer ?
#
loop_
_entity_poly.entity_id
_entity_poly.type
_entity_poly.pdbx_seq_one_letter_code
_entity_poly.pdbx_strand_id
1 'polypeptide(L)'
;MLFRSVTWLILDKLRGGHATAVGAATGVVVGLVAITPAAGFVSPLSAIAIGVLAAPCSFYALQYRSKTKVDDTLDVFACHGVAGIAGAVLTGVFASKAVNPNGADGLLFGNPRLVGVQILAVVATIAFAALGSMGILTALRAVMPLRIPIDAELSGIDLAEHGEEAYHGNDLSDLTGRSTPLGDAVVISASEIMSASPAIRRA
;
A
#
# COMPACT_ATOMS: atom_id res chain seq x y z
N MET A 1 -16.46 -4.56 -6.21
CA MET A 1 -15.43 -5.31 -5.45
C MET A 1 -14.85 -6.48 -6.24
N LEU A 2 -15.64 -7.47 -6.66
CA LEU A 2 -15.15 -8.69 -7.34
C LEU A 2 -14.28 -8.44 -8.59
N PHE A 3 -14.67 -7.54 -9.48
CA PHE A 3 -13.91 -7.30 -10.73
C PHE A 3 -12.47 -6.83 -10.54
N ARG A 4 -12.19 -6.12 -9.45
CA ARG A 4 -10.85 -5.59 -9.13
C ARG A 4 -9.92 -6.68 -8.62
N SER A 5 -10.42 -7.53 -7.71
CA SER A 5 -9.69 -8.73 -7.27
C SER A 5 -9.42 -9.65 -8.45
N VAL A 6 -10.41 -9.82 -9.34
CA VAL A 6 -10.23 -10.61 -10.57
C VAL A 6 -9.13 -10.02 -11.45
N THR A 7 -9.13 -8.68 -11.66
CA THR A 7 -8.06 -8.01 -12.43
C THR A 7 -6.70 -8.23 -11.78
N TRP A 8 -6.60 -8.10 -10.46
CA TRP A 8 -5.36 -8.34 -9.73
C TRP A 8 -4.89 -9.80 -9.85
N LEU A 9 -5.78 -10.76 -9.64
CA LEU A 9 -5.48 -12.19 -9.77
C LEU A 9 -5.05 -12.59 -11.19
N ILE A 10 -5.64 -11.95 -12.22
CA ILE A 10 -5.20 -12.12 -13.60
C ILE A 10 -3.76 -11.62 -13.78
N LEU A 11 -3.44 -10.43 -13.25
CA LEU A 11 -2.10 -9.87 -13.30
C LEU A 11 -1.08 -10.73 -12.54
N ASP A 12 -1.43 -11.21 -11.35
CA ASP A 12 -0.62 -12.16 -10.57
C ASP A 12 -0.33 -13.42 -11.39
N LYS A 13 -1.36 -14.01 -11.99
CA LYS A 13 -1.23 -15.23 -12.78
C LYS A 13 -0.38 -15.03 -14.04
N LEU A 14 -0.55 -13.90 -14.72
CA LEU A 14 0.21 -13.58 -15.94
C LEU A 14 1.69 -13.35 -15.65
N ARG A 15 2.04 -12.87 -14.47
CA ARG A 15 3.40 -12.46 -14.15
C ARG A 15 4.12 -13.39 -13.17
N GLY A 16 3.44 -13.92 -12.19
CA GLY A 16 3.99 -14.79 -11.15
C GLY A 16 3.60 -16.26 -11.26
N GLY A 17 2.73 -16.61 -12.19
CA GLY A 17 2.26 -17.98 -12.42
C GLY A 17 1.17 -18.44 -11.43
N HIS A 18 0.99 -17.78 -10.30
CA HIS A 18 0.04 -18.14 -9.26
C HIS A 18 -0.79 -16.95 -8.79
N ALA A 19 -2.11 -17.15 -8.69
CA ALA A 19 -3.00 -16.21 -8.03
C ALA A 19 -2.91 -16.41 -6.51
N THR A 20 -2.70 -15.33 -5.75
CA THR A 20 -2.49 -15.39 -4.30
C THR A 20 -3.69 -14.83 -3.52
N ALA A 21 -3.94 -15.36 -2.32
CA ALA A 21 -4.98 -14.82 -1.44
C ALA A 21 -4.65 -13.38 -0.99
N VAL A 22 -3.36 -13.09 -0.72
CA VAL A 22 -2.88 -11.75 -0.38
C VAL A 22 -3.09 -10.80 -1.57
N GLY A 23 -2.77 -11.24 -2.79
CA GLY A 23 -3.04 -10.46 -4.02
C GLY A 23 -4.53 -10.16 -4.21
N ALA A 24 -5.41 -11.13 -3.93
CA ALA A 24 -6.85 -10.91 -3.97
C ALA A 24 -7.30 -9.85 -2.95
N ALA A 25 -6.81 -9.92 -1.71
CA ALA A 25 -7.10 -8.96 -0.66
C ALA A 25 -6.56 -7.56 -1.02
N THR A 26 -5.33 -7.46 -1.49
CA THR A 26 -4.73 -6.22 -1.99
C THR A 26 -5.55 -5.61 -3.12
N GLY A 27 -5.99 -6.42 -4.07
CA GLY A 27 -6.89 -5.99 -5.14
C GLY A 27 -8.21 -5.41 -4.61
N VAL A 28 -8.79 -5.97 -3.54
CA VAL A 28 -9.99 -5.39 -2.88
C VAL A 28 -9.68 -4.01 -2.34
N VAL A 29 -8.59 -3.86 -1.58
CA VAL A 29 -8.18 -2.60 -0.95
C VAL A 29 -7.95 -1.52 -2.02
N VAL A 30 -7.09 -1.80 -3.01
CA VAL A 30 -6.79 -0.90 -4.13
C VAL A 30 -8.08 -0.40 -4.80
N GLY A 31 -8.98 -1.31 -5.02
CA GLY A 31 -10.22 -0.95 -5.64
C GLY A 31 -11.17 -0.11 -4.77
N LEU A 32 -11.20 -0.33 -3.46
CA LEU A 32 -11.96 0.52 -2.52
C LEU A 32 -11.37 1.94 -2.48
N VAL A 33 -10.05 2.03 -2.45
CA VAL A 33 -9.34 3.31 -2.49
C VAL A 33 -9.62 4.05 -3.79
N ALA A 34 -9.52 3.38 -4.94
CA ALA A 34 -9.72 4.00 -6.25
C ALA A 34 -11.16 4.53 -6.46
N ILE A 35 -12.18 3.85 -5.90
CA ILE A 35 -13.56 4.33 -6.05
C ILE A 35 -13.92 5.44 -5.07
N THR A 36 -13.16 5.62 -3.99
CA THR A 36 -13.48 6.59 -2.93
C THR A 36 -13.72 8.01 -3.46
N PRO A 37 -12.86 8.62 -4.31
CA PRO A 37 -13.12 9.95 -4.84
C PRO A 37 -14.31 10.01 -5.82
N ALA A 38 -14.70 8.89 -6.42
CA ALA A 38 -15.78 8.81 -7.40
C ALA A 38 -17.14 8.43 -6.77
N ALA A 39 -17.14 8.03 -5.49
CA ALA A 39 -18.34 7.54 -4.82
C ALA A 39 -19.45 8.61 -4.82
N GLY A 40 -20.64 8.22 -5.31
CA GLY A 40 -21.77 9.14 -5.45
C GLY A 40 -21.75 10.04 -6.69
N PHE A 41 -20.73 9.96 -7.55
CA PHE A 41 -20.62 10.77 -8.77
C PHE A 41 -20.57 9.94 -10.06
N VAL A 42 -20.44 8.62 -9.96
CA VAL A 42 -20.31 7.72 -11.11
C VAL A 42 -21.36 6.62 -11.08
N SER A 43 -21.73 6.12 -12.26
CA SER A 43 -22.63 4.96 -12.37
C SER A 43 -21.96 3.67 -11.89
N PRO A 44 -22.74 2.62 -11.54
CA PRO A 44 -22.17 1.32 -11.17
C PRO A 44 -21.25 0.72 -12.25
N LEU A 45 -21.57 0.90 -13.52
CA LEU A 45 -20.74 0.44 -14.63
C LEU A 45 -19.41 1.20 -14.70
N SER A 46 -19.45 2.53 -14.54
CA SER A 46 -18.25 3.35 -14.44
C SER A 46 -17.40 3.00 -13.23
N ALA A 47 -18.01 2.63 -12.10
CA ALA A 47 -17.30 2.17 -10.92
C ALA A 47 -16.52 0.86 -11.17
N ILE A 48 -17.08 -0.06 -11.98
CA ILE A 48 -16.37 -1.27 -12.43
C ILE A 48 -15.17 -0.87 -13.28
N ALA A 49 -15.36 0.02 -14.25
CA ALA A 49 -14.29 0.50 -15.14
C ALA A 49 -13.15 1.16 -14.35
N ILE A 50 -13.47 2.03 -13.39
CA ILE A 50 -12.47 2.66 -12.51
C ILE A 50 -11.65 1.60 -11.78
N GLY A 51 -12.31 0.57 -11.22
CA GLY A 51 -11.63 -0.49 -10.52
C GLY A 51 -10.68 -1.30 -11.41
N VAL A 52 -11.12 -1.65 -12.61
CA VAL A 52 -10.32 -2.40 -13.60
C VAL A 52 -9.11 -1.58 -14.06
N LEU A 53 -9.27 -0.28 -14.27
CA LEU A 53 -8.20 0.61 -14.75
C LEU A 53 -7.20 0.99 -13.65
N ALA A 54 -7.65 1.14 -12.41
CA ALA A 54 -6.77 1.50 -11.29
C ALA A 54 -5.92 0.32 -10.78
N ALA A 55 -6.42 -0.93 -10.88
CA ALA A 55 -5.71 -2.11 -10.41
C ALA A 55 -4.32 -2.29 -11.05
N PRO A 56 -4.14 -2.18 -12.38
CA PRO A 56 -2.83 -2.25 -13.01
C PRO A 56 -1.87 -1.14 -12.53
N CYS A 57 -2.36 0.07 -12.31
CA CYS A 57 -1.52 1.19 -11.85
C CYS A 57 -0.86 0.85 -10.50
N SER A 58 -1.64 0.39 -9.54
CA SER A 58 -1.13 -0.02 -8.22
C SER A 58 -0.29 -1.29 -8.29
N PHE A 59 -0.68 -2.26 -9.11
CA PHE A 59 0.07 -3.50 -9.30
C PHE A 59 1.50 -3.24 -9.78
N TYR A 60 1.66 -2.40 -10.80
CA TYR A 60 2.99 -2.05 -11.30
C TYR A 60 3.76 -1.13 -10.36
N ALA A 61 3.07 -0.23 -9.64
CA ALA A 61 3.70 0.60 -8.61
C ALA A 61 4.29 -0.23 -7.48
N LEU A 62 3.56 -1.24 -7.00
CA LEU A 62 4.04 -2.20 -6.00
C LEU A 62 5.29 -2.93 -6.47
N GLN A 63 5.28 -3.41 -7.71
CA GLN A 63 6.43 -4.10 -8.29
C GLN A 63 7.63 -3.16 -8.52
N TYR A 64 7.38 -1.89 -8.83
CA TYR A 64 8.45 -0.90 -8.93
C TYR A 64 9.04 -0.59 -7.55
N ARG A 65 8.19 -0.40 -6.53
CA ARG A 65 8.62 -0.17 -5.15
C ARG A 65 9.56 -1.27 -4.65
N SER A 66 9.26 -2.54 -4.91
CA SER A 66 10.08 -3.68 -4.49
C SER A 66 11.51 -3.66 -5.05
N LYS A 67 11.78 -2.85 -6.09
CA LYS A 67 13.11 -2.62 -6.67
C LYS A 67 13.81 -1.39 -6.12
N THR A 68 13.15 -0.62 -5.27
CA THR A 68 13.66 0.59 -4.64
C THR A 68 14.09 0.32 -3.20
N LYS A 69 14.82 1.24 -2.59
CA LYS A 69 15.20 1.20 -1.17
C LYS A 69 14.18 1.90 -0.27
N VAL A 70 12.99 2.20 -0.79
CA VAL A 70 11.93 2.86 0.00
C VAL A 70 11.34 1.84 0.97
N ASP A 71 11.39 2.19 2.25
CA ASP A 71 10.79 1.41 3.33
C ASP A 71 9.28 1.68 3.36
N ASP A 72 8.53 0.78 2.76
CA ASP A 72 7.06 0.77 2.73
C ASP A 72 6.61 -0.69 2.85
N THR A 73 6.72 -1.22 4.07
CA THR A 73 6.49 -2.65 4.38
C THR A 73 5.08 -3.11 4.02
N LEU A 74 4.09 -2.23 4.17
CA LEU A 74 2.68 -2.53 3.90
C LEU A 74 2.21 -2.11 2.50
N ASP A 75 3.13 -1.69 1.62
CA ASP A 75 2.82 -1.21 0.26
C ASP A 75 1.78 -0.07 0.22
N VAL A 76 1.77 0.77 1.27
CA VAL A 76 0.77 1.83 1.47
C VAL A 76 0.78 2.83 0.30
N PHE A 77 1.96 3.21 -0.17
CA PHE A 77 2.07 4.14 -1.30
C PHE A 77 1.43 3.57 -2.58
N ALA A 78 1.71 2.30 -2.89
CA ALA A 78 1.15 1.66 -4.08
C ALA A 78 -0.36 1.42 -3.95
N CYS A 79 -0.83 0.97 -2.78
CA CYS A 79 -2.22 0.61 -2.56
C CYS A 79 -3.14 1.82 -2.33
N HIS A 80 -2.64 2.88 -1.69
CA HIS A 80 -3.43 4.07 -1.34
C HIS A 80 -3.04 5.29 -2.16
N GLY A 81 -1.75 5.64 -2.23
CA GLY A 81 -1.29 6.79 -2.99
C GLY A 81 -1.60 6.69 -4.48
N VAL A 82 -1.08 5.64 -5.13
CA VAL A 82 -1.26 5.44 -6.58
C VAL A 82 -2.71 5.14 -6.93
N ALA A 83 -3.40 4.29 -6.14
CA ALA A 83 -4.81 3.98 -6.37
C ALA A 83 -5.71 5.22 -6.20
N GLY A 84 -5.45 6.05 -5.18
CA GLY A 84 -6.18 7.28 -4.93
C GLY A 84 -5.99 8.32 -6.04
N ILE A 85 -4.75 8.51 -6.50
CA ILE A 85 -4.44 9.38 -7.65
C ILE A 85 -5.16 8.90 -8.91
N ALA A 86 -5.05 7.61 -9.22
CA ALA A 86 -5.74 7.03 -10.37
C ALA A 86 -7.26 7.20 -10.26
N GLY A 87 -7.83 6.94 -9.07
CA GLY A 87 -9.25 7.12 -8.80
C GLY A 87 -9.73 8.55 -8.97
N ALA A 88 -8.97 9.53 -8.45
CA ALA A 88 -9.29 10.95 -8.60
C ALA A 88 -9.30 11.40 -10.07
N VAL A 89 -8.29 11.02 -10.84
CA VAL A 89 -8.22 11.33 -12.27
C VAL A 89 -9.36 10.64 -13.04
N LEU A 90 -9.63 9.37 -12.75
CA LEU A 90 -10.72 8.63 -13.37
C LEU A 90 -12.10 9.17 -12.97
N THR A 91 -12.25 9.78 -11.79
CA THR A 91 -13.47 10.54 -11.44
C THR A 91 -13.69 11.68 -12.44
N GLY A 92 -12.63 12.41 -12.81
CA GLY A 92 -12.70 13.43 -13.85
C GLY A 92 -13.15 12.91 -15.22
N VAL A 93 -12.92 11.63 -15.49
CA VAL A 93 -13.35 10.97 -16.74
C VAL A 93 -14.80 10.50 -16.67
N PHE A 94 -15.20 9.84 -15.60
CA PHE A 94 -16.44 9.08 -15.50
C PHE A 94 -17.57 9.74 -14.71
N ALA A 95 -17.34 10.90 -14.06
CA ALA A 95 -18.37 11.60 -13.30
C ALA A 95 -19.55 12.01 -14.19
N SER A 96 -20.77 11.96 -13.62
CA SER A 96 -22.00 12.31 -14.36
C SER A 96 -23.02 13.01 -13.47
N LYS A 97 -23.57 14.12 -13.95
CA LYS A 97 -24.69 14.82 -13.33
C LYS A 97 -25.98 14.00 -13.29
N ALA A 98 -26.12 13.01 -14.15
CA ALA A 98 -27.25 12.08 -14.07
C ALA A 98 -27.24 11.23 -12.79
N VAL A 99 -26.05 11.01 -12.20
CA VAL A 99 -25.88 10.32 -10.93
C VAL A 99 -25.97 11.30 -9.76
N ASN A 100 -25.30 12.46 -9.88
CA ASN A 100 -25.32 13.49 -8.86
C ASN A 100 -25.49 14.87 -9.51
N PRO A 101 -26.71 15.45 -9.46
CA PRO A 101 -26.99 16.75 -10.07
C PRO A 101 -26.15 17.91 -9.52
N ASN A 102 -25.66 17.78 -8.26
CA ASN A 102 -24.78 18.78 -7.63
C ASN A 102 -23.31 18.64 -8.04
N GLY A 103 -22.98 17.59 -8.78
CA GLY A 103 -21.64 17.34 -9.30
C GLY A 103 -21.39 18.03 -10.65
N ALA A 104 -20.38 17.55 -11.34
CA ALA A 104 -20.05 17.97 -12.71
C ALA A 104 -19.96 16.74 -13.62
N ASP A 105 -20.24 16.94 -14.91
CA ASP A 105 -19.99 15.91 -15.90
C ASP A 105 -18.48 15.76 -16.15
N GLY A 106 -18.05 14.56 -16.40
CA GLY A 106 -16.67 14.21 -16.72
C GLY A 106 -16.38 14.26 -18.22
N LEU A 107 -15.17 13.83 -18.57
CA LEU A 107 -14.69 13.81 -19.96
C LEU A 107 -15.63 13.04 -20.89
N LEU A 108 -16.12 11.86 -20.48
CA LEU A 108 -17.03 11.04 -21.30
C LEU A 108 -18.40 11.67 -21.50
N PHE A 109 -18.76 12.65 -20.70
CA PHE A 109 -20.01 13.40 -20.80
C PHE A 109 -19.81 14.84 -21.31
N GLY A 110 -18.67 15.07 -22.02
CA GLY A 110 -18.40 16.31 -22.74
C GLY A 110 -17.71 17.43 -21.94
N ASN A 111 -17.21 17.15 -20.74
CA ASN A 111 -16.50 18.13 -19.92
C ASN A 111 -15.05 17.72 -19.60
N PRO A 112 -14.09 17.93 -20.52
CA PRO A 112 -12.68 17.60 -20.30
C PRO A 112 -12.03 18.45 -19.20
N ARG A 113 -12.58 19.62 -18.89
CA ARG A 113 -12.07 20.53 -17.85
C ARG A 113 -12.03 19.85 -16.49
N LEU A 114 -12.97 18.94 -16.20
CA LEU A 114 -13.00 18.24 -14.91
C LEU A 114 -11.75 17.38 -14.67
N VAL A 115 -11.21 16.75 -15.71
CA VAL A 115 -9.93 16.00 -15.59
C VAL A 115 -8.79 16.94 -15.16
N GLY A 116 -8.70 18.12 -15.77
CA GLY A 116 -7.70 19.13 -15.39
C GLY A 116 -7.86 19.58 -13.93
N VAL A 117 -9.09 19.78 -13.47
CA VAL A 117 -9.39 20.14 -12.08
C VAL A 117 -8.97 19.01 -11.13
N GLN A 118 -9.24 17.76 -11.47
CA GLN A 118 -8.82 16.60 -10.66
C GLN A 118 -7.29 16.47 -10.57
N ILE A 119 -6.59 16.66 -11.69
CA ILE A 119 -5.12 16.64 -11.70
C ILE A 119 -4.57 17.78 -10.81
N LEU A 120 -5.10 18.98 -10.92
CA LEU A 120 -4.69 20.10 -10.08
C LEU A 120 -4.94 19.82 -8.59
N ALA A 121 -6.12 19.27 -8.26
CA ALA A 121 -6.45 18.88 -6.89
C ALA A 121 -5.49 17.82 -6.36
N VAL A 122 -5.14 16.82 -7.15
CA VAL A 122 -4.14 15.79 -6.79
C VAL A 122 -2.78 16.41 -6.51
N VAL A 123 -2.29 17.28 -7.39
CA VAL A 123 -0.99 17.96 -7.21
C VAL A 123 -1.00 18.83 -5.95
N ALA A 124 -2.06 19.60 -5.72
CA ALA A 124 -2.20 20.41 -4.52
C ALA A 124 -2.22 19.57 -3.25
N THR A 125 -2.94 18.45 -3.27
CA THR A 125 -3.01 17.52 -2.14
C THR A 125 -1.66 16.88 -1.85
N ILE A 126 -0.93 16.44 -2.88
CA ILE A 126 0.43 15.88 -2.73
C ILE A 126 1.36 16.91 -2.11
N ALA A 127 1.36 18.16 -2.63
CA ALA A 127 2.18 19.24 -2.10
C ALA A 127 1.83 19.54 -0.63
N PHE A 128 0.55 19.66 -0.31
CA PHE A 128 0.08 19.92 1.05
C PHE A 128 0.48 18.80 2.01
N ALA A 129 0.24 17.53 1.63
CA ALA A 129 0.57 16.38 2.45
C ALA A 129 2.09 16.27 2.66
N ALA A 130 2.89 16.44 1.62
CA ALA A 130 4.35 16.36 1.71
C ALA A 130 4.92 17.46 2.60
N LEU A 131 4.52 18.71 2.38
CA LEU A 131 5.01 19.85 3.17
C LEU A 131 4.53 19.78 4.62
N GLY A 132 3.27 19.43 4.84
CA GLY A 132 2.69 19.24 6.17
C GLY A 132 3.38 18.13 6.96
N SER A 133 3.54 16.96 6.35
CA SER A 133 4.23 15.82 6.98
C SER A 133 5.70 16.16 7.27
N MET A 134 6.40 16.80 6.34
CA MET A 134 7.78 17.22 6.54
C MET A 134 7.93 18.23 7.69
N GLY A 135 7.01 19.20 7.78
CA GLY A 135 6.97 20.16 8.89
C GLY A 135 6.75 19.49 10.24
N ILE A 136 5.75 18.60 10.32
CA ILE A 136 5.43 17.85 11.55
C ILE A 136 6.60 16.97 11.98
N LEU A 137 7.15 16.18 11.05
CA LEU A 137 8.26 15.27 11.34
C LEU A 137 9.53 16.04 11.76
N THR A 138 9.78 17.20 11.16
CA THR A 138 10.92 18.05 11.56
C THR A 138 10.74 18.58 12.98
N ALA A 139 9.54 19.02 13.33
CA ALA A 139 9.22 19.46 14.68
C ALA A 139 9.34 18.33 15.71
N LEU A 140 8.80 17.15 15.39
CA LEU A 140 8.91 15.98 16.27
C LEU A 140 10.35 15.51 16.45
N ARG A 141 11.16 15.53 15.39
CA ARG A 141 12.60 15.17 15.48
C ARG A 141 13.39 16.06 16.41
N ALA A 142 12.96 17.31 16.64
CA ALA A 142 13.60 18.21 17.59
C ALA A 142 13.32 17.84 19.05
N VAL A 143 12.27 17.05 19.31
CA VAL A 143 11.80 16.72 20.67
C VAL A 143 12.06 15.24 21.01
N MET A 144 12.04 14.35 20.00
CA MET A 144 12.16 12.91 20.23
C MET A 144 12.83 12.21 19.03
N PRO A 145 13.51 11.07 19.26
CA PRO A 145 14.00 10.24 18.16
C PRO A 145 12.81 9.67 17.37
N LEU A 146 12.87 9.80 16.03
CA LEU A 146 11.80 9.27 15.15
C LEU A 146 12.04 7.83 14.71
N ARG A 147 13.21 7.28 14.96
CA ARG A 147 13.56 5.92 14.57
C ARG A 147 13.94 5.11 15.79
N ILE A 148 13.43 3.91 15.83
CA ILE A 148 13.74 2.92 16.85
C ILE A 148 15.19 2.45 16.67
N PRO A 149 15.93 2.19 17.75
CA PRO A 149 17.28 1.61 17.68
C PRO A 149 17.27 0.26 16.95
N ILE A 150 18.33 -0.02 16.20
CA ILE A 150 18.44 -1.25 15.39
C ILE A 150 18.30 -2.51 16.27
N ASP A 151 18.85 -2.48 17.48
CA ASP A 151 18.77 -3.62 18.42
C ASP A 151 17.32 -3.92 18.83
N ALA A 152 16.50 -2.90 19.04
CA ALA A 152 15.08 -3.04 19.35
C ALA A 152 14.27 -3.49 18.11
N GLU A 153 14.65 -3.04 16.92
CA GLU A 153 14.03 -3.49 15.65
C GLU A 153 14.33 -5.00 15.40
N LEU A 154 15.55 -5.45 15.71
CA LEU A 154 15.93 -6.85 15.54
C LEU A 154 15.37 -7.78 16.62
N SER A 155 15.16 -7.29 17.84
CA SER A 155 14.58 -8.10 18.93
C SER A 155 13.05 -8.21 18.90
N GLY A 156 12.40 -7.38 18.07
CA GLY A 156 10.95 -7.25 18.00
C GLY A 156 10.48 -5.97 18.70
N ILE A 157 9.80 -5.12 17.94
CA ILE A 157 9.36 -3.79 18.42
C ILE A 157 8.29 -3.93 19.50
N ASP A 158 7.41 -4.90 19.38
CA ASP A 158 6.39 -5.25 20.36
C ASP A 158 7.01 -5.57 21.72
N LEU A 159 8.03 -6.42 21.75
CA LEU A 159 8.75 -6.76 22.98
C LEU A 159 9.52 -5.55 23.52
N ALA A 160 10.22 -4.79 22.67
CA ALA A 160 11.08 -3.69 23.08
C ALA A 160 10.31 -2.45 23.60
N GLU A 161 9.16 -2.14 23.00
CA GLU A 161 8.38 -0.93 23.31
C GLU A 161 7.17 -1.22 24.22
N HIS A 162 6.58 -2.40 24.12
CA HIS A 162 5.38 -2.76 24.87
C HIS A 162 5.59 -3.85 25.92
N GLY A 163 6.72 -4.57 25.85
CA GLY A 163 6.99 -5.71 26.75
C GLY A 163 6.07 -6.90 26.51
N GLU A 164 5.43 -6.96 25.35
CA GLU A 164 4.48 -7.99 24.95
C GLU A 164 4.93 -8.63 23.63
N GLU A 165 4.65 -9.91 23.46
CA GLU A 165 4.87 -10.63 22.20
C GLU A 165 3.53 -10.86 21.50
N ALA A 166 3.39 -10.43 20.25
CA ALA A 166 2.19 -10.63 19.45
C ALA A 166 1.98 -12.10 19.08
N TYR A 167 3.06 -12.87 18.95
CA TYR A 167 3.03 -14.29 18.61
C TYR A 167 3.92 -15.07 19.58
N HIS A 168 3.32 -15.94 20.37
CA HIS A 168 4.09 -16.87 21.20
C HIS A 168 4.64 -18.00 20.34
N GLY A 169 5.95 -18.26 20.41
CA GLY A 169 6.63 -19.26 19.57
C GLY A 169 6.09 -20.69 19.71
N ASN A 170 5.37 -20.99 20.77
CA ASN A 170 4.73 -22.28 20.99
C ASN A 170 3.49 -22.52 20.13
N ASP A 171 2.76 -21.47 19.72
CA ASP A 171 1.53 -21.63 18.94
C ASP A 171 1.80 -22.12 17.51
N LEU A 172 2.96 -21.78 16.94
CA LEU A 172 3.35 -22.30 15.62
C LEU A 172 3.87 -23.74 15.66
N SER A 173 4.51 -24.16 16.74
CA SER A 173 5.00 -25.54 16.92
C SER A 173 3.85 -26.52 17.16
N ASP A 174 2.79 -26.09 17.84
CA ASP A 174 1.57 -26.86 18.05
C ASP A 174 0.79 -27.08 16.75
N LEU A 175 0.75 -26.06 15.87
CA LEU A 175 0.08 -26.16 14.57
C LEU A 175 0.84 -27.04 13.57
N THR A 176 2.15 -27.18 13.72
CA THR A 176 2.99 -27.98 12.81
C THR A 176 3.32 -29.37 13.33
N GLY A 177 2.91 -29.73 14.56
CA GLY A 177 3.22 -31.01 15.19
C GLY A 177 4.72 -31.25 15.39
N ARG A 178 5.55 -30.21 15.31
CA ARG A 178 6.97 -30.25 15.57
C ARG A 178 7.27 -29.60 16.93
N SER A 179 7.31 -30.38 17.96
CA SER A 179 7.93 -29.97 19.22
C SER A 179 9.44 -29.86 19.02
N THR A 180 9.92 -28.67 18.72
CA THR A 180 11.34 -28.34 18.82
C THR A 180 11.61 -28.08 20.32
N PRO A 181 12.53 -28.80 20.97
CA PRO A 181 12.91 -28.48 22.34
C PRO A 181 13.49 -27.08 22.41
N LEU A 182 13.05 -26.28 23.37
CA LEU A 182 13.49 -24.89 23.64
C LEU A 182 15.01 -24.71 23.88
N GLY A 183 15.82 -25.73 23.63
CA GLY A 183 17.28 -25.71 23.81
C GLY A 183 18.07 -25.32 22.55
N ASP A 184 17.46 -25.39 21.35
CA ASP A 184 18.13 -25.17 20.06
C ASP A 184 17.53 -24.02 19.27
N ALA A 185 17.06 -22.96 19.93
CA ALA A 185 16.91 -21.67 19.27
C ALA A 185 18.30 -21.29 18.75
N VAL A 186 18.49 -21.40 17.43
CA VAL A 186 19.70 -20.96 16.75
C VAL A 186 19.85 -19.49 17.07
N VAL A 187 20.63 -19.18 18.08
CA VAL A 187 21.14 -17.84 18.31
C VAL A 187 22.11 -17.58 17.16
N ILE A 188 21.56 -17.13 16.03
CA ILE A 188 22.38 -16.65 14.94
C ILE A 188 23.14 -15.47 15.49
N SER A 189 24.43 -15.65 15.77
CA SER A 189 25.26 -14.61 16.32
C SER A 189 25.30 -13.44 15.34
N ALA A 190 25.40 -12.20 15.84
CA ALA A 190 25.52 -11.01 15.01
C ALA A 190 26.67 -11.14 13.97
N SER A 191 27.70 -11.96 14.26
CA SER A 191 28.78 -12.27 13.36
C SER A 191 28.35 -13.14 12.15
N GLU A 192 27.39 -14.03 12.31
CA GLU A 192 26.86 -14.86 11.22
C GLU A 192 25.92 -14.09 10.30
N ILE A 193 25.11 -13.19 10.87
CA ILE A 193 24.27 -12.27 10.08
C ILE A 193 25.14 -11.33 9.24
N MET A 194 26.23 -10.79 9.79
CA MET A 194 27.17 -9.95 9.06
C MET A 194 27.95 -10.69 7.98
N SER A 195 28.17 -11.99 8.12
CA SER A 195 28.86 -12.80 7.10
C SER A 195 27.94 -13.23 5.96
N ALA A 196 26.64 -13.35 6.19
CA ALA A 196 25.65 -13.83 5.22
C ALA A 196 25.10 -12.73 4.28
N SER A 197 25.25 -11.46 4.62
CA SER A 197 24.75 -10.34 3.79
C SER A 197 25.84 -9.55 3.11
N PRO A 198 26.07 -9.74 1.80
CA PRO A 198 27.06 -8.96 1.03
C PRO A 198 26.71 -7.46 0.92
N ALA A 199 25.51 -7.04 1.33
CA ALA A 199 25.07 -5.66 1.23
C ALA A 199 25.59 -4.74 2.36
N ILE A 200 26.04 -5.30 3.49
CA ILE A 200 26.50 -4.52 4.66
C ILE A 200 27.97 -4.15 4.59
N ARG A 201 28.74 -4.68 3.64
CA ARG A 201 30.19 -4.40 3.49
C ARG A 201 30.53 -3.10 2.77
N ARG A 202 29.55 -2.27 2.40
CA ARG A 202 29.79 -1.01 1.66
C ARG A 202 29.01 0.17 2.29
N ALA A 203 29.11 0.35 3.57
CA ALA A 203 28.74 1.59 4.26
C ALA A 203 29.88 2.07 5.14
#